data_b7bdf2b04bffac9ca32c3536a58c8173
#
_entry.id   b7bdf2b04bffac9ca32c3536a58c8173
#
_cell.length_a   1.000
_cell.length_b   1.000
_cell.length_c   1.000
_cell.angle_alpha   90.00
_cell.angle_beta   90.00
_cell.angle_gamma   90.00
#
_symmetry.space_group_name_H-M   'P 1'
#
loop_
_entity.id
_entity.type
_entity.pdbx_description
1 polymer ?
#
loop_
_entity_poly.entity_id
_entity_poly.type
_entity_poly.pdbx_seq_one_letter_code
_entity_poly.pdbx_strand_id
1 'polypeptide(L)'
;IFVADISFSGQKIPSIGETILGDSYNIGPGGKGCNQAIAISRLGGKVNFISKLGKDDYGALAINKLKKDNIDTSKIIITDKYQTGVAGILVDKNTGKNAINVIVGAPSTLKTDEIDLNTIKNSKIFLTQLEIPKKTTLDCLKFAKENGVTTILNPAPASNLSKEFFNYIDYFTPNETEAEFYSGIKIKNEKDAKLASDKLLNLGIKKIIITLGEKGLFYSDGKEQIFLKAISVKAIDTTGAGDAFNGGFAFSLFQEKKIKECLEIANKVAGLSTTKLGAGDGMPYLKDIV
;
A
#
# COMPACT_ATOMS: atom_id res chain seq x y z
N ILE A 1 -0.72 -5.58 -5.92
CA ILE A 1 -0.52 -5.58 -7.38
C ILE A 1 0.71 -4.78 -7.78
N PHE A 2 1.15 -4.96 -9.05
CA PHE A 2 1.98 -4.02 -9.79
C PHE A 2 1.12 -3.37 -10.89
N VAL A 3 1.30 -2.08 -11.11
CA VAL A 3 0.88 -1.36 -12.30
C VAL A 3 2.04 -0.51 -12.80
N ALA A 4 2.18 -0.34 -14.11
CA ALA A 4 3.14 0.60 -14.66
C ALA A 4 2.54 2.02 -14.56
N ASP A 5 3.12 2.87 -13.72
CA ASP A 5 2.72 4.26 -13.58
C ASP A 5 3.35 5.07 -14.73
N ILE A 6 2.50 5.52 -15.65
CA ILE A 6 2.90 6.35 -16.80
C ILE A 6 2.45 7.77 -16.49
N SER A 7 3.37 8.62 -16.05
CA SER A 7 3.09 10.01 -15.73
C SER A 7 3.48 10.94 -16.87
N PHE A 8 2.57 11.84 -17.21
CA PHE A 8 2.77 12.91 -18.17
C PHE A 8 2.68 14.25 -17.44
N SER A 9 3.73 15.06 -17.54
CA SER A 9 3.80 16.35 -16.89
C SER A 9 3.67 17.48 -17.91
N GLY A 10 2.87 18.48 -17.59
CA GLY A 10 2.63 19.65 -18.44
C GLY A 10 2.22 20.87 -17.60
N GLN A 11 1.97 21.97 -18.28
CA GLN A 11 1.59 23.25 -17.63
C GLN A 11 0.18 23.21 -17.01
N LYS A 12 -0.66 22.27 -17.44
CA LYS A 12 -2.01 22.02 -16.90
C LYS A 12 -2.46 20.62 -17.27
N ILE A 13 -3.54 20.16 -16.65
CA ILE A 13 -4.30 18.99 -17.10
C ILE A 13 -5.23 19.44 -18.24
N PRO A 14 -5.23 18.75 -19.41
CA PRO A 14 -6.11 19.14 -20.53
C PRO A 14 -7.59 18.97 -20.17
N SER A 15 -8.43 19.87 -20.66
CA SER A 15 -9.87 19.75 -20.61
C SER A 15 -10.37 18.71 -21.63
N ILE A 16 -11.61 18.26 -21.47
CA ILE A 16 -12.24 17.34 -22.44
C ILE A 16 -12.22 17.96 -23.84
N GLY A 17 -11.67 17.21 -24.82
CA GLY A 17 -11.52 17.66 -26.20
C GLY A 17 -10.29 18.53 -26.47
N GLU A 18 -9.49 18.87 -25.45
CA GLU A 18 -8.28 19.67 -25.62
C GLU A 18 -7.05 18.78 -25.83
N THR A 19 -6.16 19.19 -26.74
CA THR A 19 -4.82 18.62 -26.89
C THR A 19 -3.79 19.65 -26.45
N ILE A 20 -2.89 19.26 -25.54
CA ILE A 20 -1.78 20.10 -25.11
C ILE A 20 -0.45 19.42 -25.40
N LEU A 21 0.61 20.19 -25.52
CA LEU A 21 1.97 19.67 -25.54
C LEU A 21 2.47 19.55 -24.10
N GLY A 22 2.86 18.34 -23.71
CA GLY A 22 3.47 18.07 -22.40
C GLY A 22 4.97 18.38 -22.41
N ASP A 23 5.56 18.46 -21.21
CA ASP A 23 6.98 18.77 -21.05
C ASP A 23 7.83 17.50 -20.90
N SER A 24 7.32 16.48 -20.23
CA SER A 24 8.04 15.23 -19.97
C SER A 24 7.08 14.08 -19.62
N TYR A 25 7.58 12.87 -19.75
CA TYR A 25 6.91 11.69 -19.21
C TYR A 25 7.88 10.83 -18.40
N ASN A 26 7.35 10.01 -17.51
CA ASN A 26 8.11 9.00 -16.76
C ASN A 26 7.31 7.70 -16.69
N ILE A 27 8.02 6.57 -16.68
CA ILE A 27 7.42 5.25 -16.43
C ILE A 27 8.09 4.66 -15.19
N GLY A 28 7.30 4.44 -14.15
CA GLY A 28 7.77 3.93 -12.86
C GLY A 28 6.95 2.75 -12.35
N PRO A 29 7.42 2.12 -11.26
CA PRO A 29 6.61 1.12 -10.56
C PRO A 29 5.50 1.81 -9.77
N GLY A 30 4.30 1.23 -9.87
CA GLY A 30 3.13 1.58 -9.10
C GLY A 30 2.39 0.33 -8.63
N GLY A 31 1.23 0.54 -8.02
CA GLY A 31 0.47 -0.49 -7.33
C GLY A 31 0.86 -0.60 -5.87
N LYS A 32 -0.13 -0.59 -4.98
CA LYS A 32 0.09 -0.51 -3.52
C LYS A 32 0.96 -1.67 -3.01
N GLY A 33 0.64 -2.89 -3.42
CA GLY A 33 1.42 -4.07 -3.02
C GLY A 33 2.88 -4.00 -3.49
N CYS A 34 3.13 -3.51 -4.70
CA CYS A 34 4.48 -3.32 -5.23
C CYS A 34 5.24 -2.24 -4.44
N ASN A 35 4.62 -1.10 -4.18
CA ASN A 35 5.21 -0.02 -3.41
C ASN A 35 5.58 -0.49 -1.99
N GLN A 36 4.66 -1.21 -1.32
CA GLN A 36 4.89 -1.77 0.01
C GLN A 36 6.03 -2.79 0.01
N ALA A 37 6.09 -3.66 -1.01
CA ALA A 37 7.17 -4.63 -1.19
C ALA A 37 8.53 -3.95 -1.38
N ILE A 38 8.61 -2.91 -2.21
CA ILE A 38 9.83 -2.11 -2.41
C ILE A 38 10.27 -1.47 -1.09
N ALA A 39 9.33 -0.85 -0.33
CA ALA A 39 9.64 -0.25 0.95
C ALA A 39 10.25 -1.28 1.92
N ILE A 40 9.63 -2.46 2.08
CA ILE A 40 10.13 -3.52 2.96
C ILE A 40 11.53 -3.97 2.52
N SER A 41 11.73 -4.21 1.22
CA SER A 41 13.00 -4.72 0.72
C SER A 41 14.14 -3.72 0.89
N ARG A 42 13.90 -2.43 0.62
CA ARG A 42 14.90 -1.35 0.83
C ARG A 42 15.27 -1.14 2.29
N LEU A 43 14.39 -1.52 3.21
CA LEU A 43 14.66 -1.55 4.65
C LEU A 43 15.41 -2.82 5.10
N GLY A 44 15.70 -3.76 4.18
CA GLY A 44 16.41 -5.00 4.46
C GLY A 44 15.52 -6.19 4.81
N GLY A 45 14.21 -6.08 4.63
CA GLY A 45 13.25 -7.18 4.80
C GLY A 45 13.28 -8.15 3.60
N LYS A 46 13.03 -9.43 3.87
CA LYS A 46 12.82 -10.43 2.81
C LYS A 46 11.36 -10.42 2.37
N VAL A 47 11.13 -10.29 1.06
CA VAL A 47 9.78 -10.18 0.48
C VAL A 47 9.56 -11.27 -0.56
N ASN A 48 8.46 -12.01 -0.40
CA ASN A 48 7.85 -12.83 -1.45
C ASN A 48 6.69 -12.02 -2.05
N PHE A 49 6.80 -11.62 -3.32
CA PHE A 49 5.77 -10.84 -3.96
C PHE A 49 4.84 -11.73 -4.78
N ILE A 50 3.60 -11.90 -4.31
CA ILE A 50 2.56 -12.68 -4.98
C ILE A 50 1.70 -11.71 -5.79
N SER A 51 1.69 -11.86 -7.11
CA SER A 51 0.90 -11.04 -8.03
C SER A 51 0.70 -11.78 -9.36
N LYS A 52 -0.03 -11.16 -10.28
CA LYS A 52 -0.23 -11.67 -11.64
C LYS A 52 0.10 -10.57 -12.63
N LEU A 53 0.88 -10.88 -13.66
CA LEU A 53 1.31 -9.95 -14.69
C LEU A 53 0.99 -10.51 -16.08
N GLY A 54 0.83 -9.61 -17.04
CA GLY A 54 0.77 -9.98 -18.45
C GLY A 54 2.13 -10.40 -18.99
N LYS A 55 2.12 -11.22 -20.03
CA LYS A 55 3.31 -11.53 -20.83
C LYS A 55 3.54 -10.42 -21.84
N ASP A 56 3.89 -9.23 -21.35
CA ASP A 56 4.08 -8.00 -22.11
C ASP A 56 5.26 -7.17 -21.57
N ASP A 57 5.56 -6.04 -22.24
CA ASP A 57 6.69 -5.18 -21.89
C ASP A 57 6.57 -4.60 -20.48
N TYR A 58 5.34 -4.30 -20.00
CA TYR A 58 5.13 -3.81 -18.65
C TYR A 58 5.32 -4.91 -17.60
N GLY A 59 4.95 -6.17 -17.94
CA GLY A 59 5.27 -7.33 -17.10
C GLY A 59 6.77 -7.56 -16.98
N ALA A 60 7.51 -7.43 -18.09
CA ALA A 60 8.97 -7.51 -18.09
C ALA A 60 9.58 -6.35 -17.27
N LEU A 61 9.06 -5.13 -17.42
CA LEU A 61 9.46 -3.98 -16.62
C LEU A 61 9.25 -4.24 -15.11
N ALA A 62 8.08 -4.78 -14.72
CA ALA A 62 7.78 -5.15 -13.33
C ALA A 62 8.82 -6.10 -12.76
N ILE A 63 9.10 -7.21 -13.44
CA ILE A 63 10.08 -8.22 -13.01
C ILE A 63 11.47 -7.60 -12.83
N ASN A 64 11.91 -6.77 -13.78
CA ASN A 64 13.21 -6.12 -13.71
C ASN A 64 13.31 -5.13 -12.53
N LYS A 65 12.26 -4.34 -12.31
CA LYS A 65 12.20 -3.38 -11.18
C LYS A 65 12.21 -4.09 -9.83
N LEU A 66 11.39 -5.12 -9.66
CA LEU A 66 11.33 -5.90 -8.43
C LEU A 66 12.64 -6.60 -8.11
N LYS A 67 13.29 -7.21 -9.12
CA LYS A 67 14.60 -7.82 -8.96
C LYS A 67 15.69 -6.81 -8.57
N LYS A 68 15.66 -5.60 -9.15
CA LYS A 68 16.59 -4.52 -8.79
C LYS A 68 16.46 -4.11 -7.30
N ASP A 69 15.28 -4.19 -6.75
CA ASP A 69 15.01 -3.95 -5.32
C ASP A 69 15.10 -5.26 -4.49
N ASN A 70 15.77 -6.32 -4.98
CA ASN A 70 15.99 -7.62 -4.30
C ASN A 70 14.71 -8.33 -3.84
N ILE A 71 13.61 -8.16 -4.56
CA ILE A 71 12.33 -8.81 -4.28
C ILE A 71 12.27 -10.15 -5.05
N ASP A 72 11.90 -11.23 -4.37
CA ASP A 72 11.68 -12.52 -5.02
C ASP A 72 10.45 -12.47 -5.93
N THR A 73 10.67 -12.68 -7.23
CA THR A 73 9.65 -12.69 -8.28
C THR A 73 9.17 -14.07 -8.67
N SER A 74 9.66 -15.13 -8.01
CA SER A 74 9.34 -16.54 -8.35
C SER A 74 7.86 -16.90 -8.11
N LYS A 75 7.15 -16.08 -7.31
CA LYS A 75 5.72 -16.26 -6.98
C LYS A 75 4.80 -15.36 -7.79
N ILE A 76 5.33 -14.69 -8.81
CA ILE A 76 4.53 -13.90 -9.75
C ILE A 76 4.03 -14.82 -10.87
N ILE A 77 2.73 -14.80 -11.10
CA ILE A 77 2.06 -15.56 -12.15
C ILE A 77 2.10 -14.75 -13.44
N ILE A 78 2.61 -15.33 -14.51
CA ILE A 78 2.63 -14.70 -15.85
C ILE A 78 1.49 -15.28 -16.69
N THR A 79 0.70 -14.43 -17.33
CA THR A 79 -0.41 -14.83 -18.21
C THR A 79 -0.32 -14.17 -19.58
N ASP A 80 -0.70 -14.91 -20.62
CA ASP A 80 -0.86 -14.40 -21.99
C ASP A 80 -2.30 -13.91 -22.30
N LYS A 81 -3.23 -14.10 -21.34
CA LYS A 81 -4.65 -13.78 -21.52
C LYS A 81 -5.02 -12.34 -21.14
N TYR A 82 -4.24 -11.72 -20.28
CA TYR A 82 -4.53 -10.39 -19.75
C TYR A 82 -3.24 -9.55 -19.71
N GLN A 83 -3.37 -8.28 -20.02
CA GLN A 83 -2.26 -7.33 -19.98
C GLN A 83 -1.89 -6.98 -18.53
N THR A 84 -0.62 -6.59 -18.33
CA THR A 84 -0.17 -5.97 -17.07
C THR A 84 -0.93 -4.67 -16.82
N GLY A 85 -1.22 -4.37 -15.56
CA GLY A 85 -1.90 -3.15 -15.17
C GLY A 85 -1.07 -1.89 -15.50
N VAL A 86 -1.77 -0.81 -15.83
CA VAL A 86 -1.17 0.49 -16.10
C VAL A 86 -1.96 1.61 -15.43
N ALA A 87 -1.28 2.69 -15.02
CA ALA A 87 -1.92 3.93 -14.59
C ALA A 87 -1.46 5.08 -15.49
N GLY A 88 -2.42 5.77 -16.10
CA GLY A 88 -2.19 7.04 -16.79
C GLY A 88 -2.33 8.19 -15.77
N ILE A 89 -1.26 8.95 -15.56
CA ILE A 89 -1.18 10.01 -14.56
C ILE A 89 -0.88 11.33 -15.27
N LEU A 90 -1.82 12.26 -15.23
CA LEU A 90 -1.63 13.62 -15.76
C LEU A 90 -1.27 14.53 -14.59
N VAL A 91 -0.15 15.25 -14.69
CA VAL A 91 0.37 16.13 -13.66
C VAL A 91 0.44 17.57 -14.13
N ASP A 92 -0.22 18.45 -13.41
CA ASP A 92 -0.10 19.91 -13.56
C ASP A 92 1.11 20.39 -12.73
N LYS A 93 2.16 20.83 -13.42
CA LYS A 93 3.41 21.29 -12.78
C LYS A 93 3.23 22.57 -11.96
N ASN A 94 2.28 23.42 -12.33
CA ASN A 94 2.06 24.71 -11.67
C ASN A 94 1.38 24.55 -10.31
N THR A 95 0.48 23.56 -10.21
CA THR A 95 -0.34 23.35 -9.00
C THR A 95 0.04 22.09 -8.23
N GLY A 96 0.80 21.17 -8.83
CA GLY A 96 1.08 19.85 -8.29
C GLY A 96 -0.12 18.91 -8.30
N LYS A 97 -1.27 19.32 -8.84
CA LYS A 97 -2.47 18.48 -8.92
C LYS A 97 -2.31 17.42 -10.01
N ASN A 98 -2.99 16.30 -9.81
CA ASN A 98 -2.99 15.22 -10.79
C ASN A 98 -4.40 14.70 -11.08
N ALA A 99 -4.51 13.98 -12.19
CA ALA A 99 -5.66 13.15 -12.55
C ALA A 99 -5.13 11.76 -12.93
N ILE A 100 -5.74 10.72 -12.37
CA ILE A 100 -5.23 9.36 -12.49
C ILE A 100 -6.34 8.45 -13.00
N ASN A 101 -6.02 7.64 -14.02
CA ASN A 101 -6.85 6.53 -14.49
C ASN A 101 -6.06 5.23 -14.37
N VAL A 102 -6.58 4.26 -13.60
CA VAL A 102 -5.92 2.98 -13.35
C VAL A 102 -6.66 1.84 -14.04
N ILE A 103 -5.93 1.04 -14.79
CA ILE A 103 -6.37 -0.22 -15.35
C ILE A 103 -5.59 -1.32 -14.63
N VAL A 104 -6.27 -2.09 -13.77
CA VAL A 104 -5.62 -3.10 -12.92
C VAL A 104 -5.02 -4.24 -13.76
N GLY A 105 -5.67 -4.62 -14.86
CA GLY A 105 -5.17 -5.68 -15.74
C GLY A 105 -5.15 -7.07 -15.12
N ALA A 106 -4.11 -7.85 -15.41
CA ALA A 106 -3.96 -9.24 -14.98
C ALA A 106 -4.21 -9.48 -13.48
N PRO A 107 -3.75 -8.63 -12.53
CA PRO A 107 -4.02 -8.82 -11.11
C PRO A 107 -5.50 -8.89 -10.74
N SER A 108 -6.40 -8.22 -11.49
CA SER A 108 -7.85 -8.29 -11.25
C SER A 108 -8.45 -9.68 -11.48
N THR A 109 -7.68 -10.60 -12.08
CA THR A 109 -8.10 -11.98 -12.38
C THR A 109 -7.40 -13.02 -11.50
N LEU A 110 -6.60 -12.60 -10.52
CA LEU A 110 -5.86 -13.51 -9.63
C LEU A 110 -6.84 -14.33 -8.77
N LYS A 111 -6.71 -15.66 -8.83
CA LYS A 111 -7.51 -16.59 -8.05
C LYS A 111 -6.68 -17.27 -6.97
N THR A 112 -7.35 -17.73 -5.91
CA THR A 112 -6.71 -18.42 -4.78
C THR A 112 -6.01 -19.71 -5.21
N ASP A 113 -6.57 -20.45 -6.15
CA ASP A 113 -6.01 -21.71 -6.66
C ASP A 113 -4.75 -21.54 -7.53
N GLU A 114 -4.45 -20.31 -7.95
CA GLU A 114 -3.22 -19.97 -8.66
C GLU A 114 -2.07 -19.62 -7.67
N ILE A 115 -2.36 -19.45 -6.38
CA ILE A 115 -1.40 -19.00 -5.36
C ILE A 115 -0.76 -20.19 -4.65
N ASP A 116 0.57 -20.21 -4.58
CA ASP A 116 1.28 -21.14 -3.70
C ASP A 116 1.09 -20.70 -2.22
N LEU A 117 0.08 -21.25 -1.58
CA LEU A 117 -0.27 -20.94 -0.19
C LEU A 117 0.83 -21.31 0.81
N ASN A 118 1.75 -22.23 0.47
CA ASN A 118 2.92 -22.53 1.32
C ASN A 118 3.83 -21.31 1.45
N THR A 119 3.88 -20.43 0.46
CA THR A 119 4.60 -19.15 0.56
C THR A 119 4.04 -18.29 1.67
N ILE A 120 2.71 -18.22 1.81
CA ILE A 120 2.04 -17.48 2.89
C ILE A 120 2.33 -18.16 4.24
N LYS A 121 2.14 -19.48 4.33
CA LYS A 121 2.35 -20.26 5.56
C LYS A 121 3.77 -20.12 6.11
N ASN A 122 4.78 -20.05 5.24
CA ASN A 122 6.19 -19.94 5.62
C ASN A 122 6.67 -18.50 5.86
N SER A 123 5.74 -17.52 5.82
CA SER A 123 6.03 -16.12 6.10
C SER A 123 5.67 -15.76 7.55
N LYS A 124 6.35 -14.78 8.13
CA LYS A 124 5.98 -14.23 9.45
C LYS A 124 4.78 -13.27 9.36
N ILE A 125 4.68 -12.55 8.25
CA ILE A 125 3.67 -11.51 8.01
C ILE A 125 3.07 -11.69 6.62
N PHE A 126 1.76 -11.59 6.52
CA PHE A 126 1.00 -11.47 5.29
C PHE A 126 0.39 -10.06 5.22
N LEU A 127 0.90 -9.26 4.28
CA LEU A 127 0.44 -7.88 4.02
C LEU A 127 -0.30 -7.84 2.70
N THR A 128 -1.53 -7.34 2.70
CA THR A 128 -2.37 -7.25 1.50
C THR A 128 -3.21 -5.97 1.47
N GLN A 129 -3.78 -5.67 0.31
CA GLN A 129 -4.64 -4.53 0.02
C GLN A 129 -5.93 -5.01 -0.65
N LEU A 130 -6.72 -4.09 -1.22
CA LEU A 130 -7.98 -4.41 -1.88
C LEU A 130 -7.93 -4.17 -3.41
N GLU A 131 -6.77 -4.37 -4.01
CA GLU A 131 -6.55 -4.18 -5.46
C GLU A 131 -6.69 -5.48 -6.28
N ILE A 132 -6.78 -6.65 -5.62
CA ILE A 132 -7.09 -7.96 -6.21
C ILE A 132 -8.53 -8.38 -5.87
N PRO A 133 -9.07 -9.47 -6.46
CA PRO A 133 -10.42 -9.92 -6.14
C PRO A 133 -10.60 -10.15 -4.63
N LYS A 134 -11.68 -9.60 -4.07
CA LYS A 134 -11.97 -9.69 -2.62
C LYS A 134 -12.02 -11.13 -2.10
N LYS A 135 -12.55 -12.06 -2.92
CA LYS A 135 -12.56 -13.47 -2.56
C LYS A 135 -11.15 -14.00 -2.36
N THR A 136 -10.24 -13.72 -3.27
CA THR A 136 -8.83 -14.11 -3.17
C THR A 136 -8.16 -13.48 -1.96
N THR A 137 -8.41 -12.19 -1.70
CA THR A 137 -7.91 -11.50 -0.50
C THR A 137 -8.40 -12.16 0.77
N LEU A 138 -9.70 -12.48 0.86
CA LEU A 138 -10.30 -13.13 2.03
C LEU A 138 -9.73 -14.52 2.26
N ASP A 139 -9.67 -15.35 1.20
CA ASP A 139 -9.14 -16.71 1.27
C ASP A 139 -7.69 -16.71 1.78
N CYS A 140 -6.84 -15.78 1.28
CA CYS A 140 -5.45 -15.65 1.71
C CYS A 140 -5.31 -15.14 3.16
N LEU A 141 -6.13 -14.16 3.57
CA LEU A 141 -6.16 -13.68 4.97
C LEU A 141 -6.57 -14.80 5.93
N LYS A 142 -7.61 -15.55 5.59
CA LYS A 142 -8.08 -16.69 6.35
C LYS A 142 -6.97 -17.74 6.48
N PHE A 143 -6.40 -18.17 5.36
CA PHE A 143 -5.32 -19.14 5.36
C PHE A 143 -4.10 -18.69 6.19
N ALA A 144 -3.68 -17.42 6.03
CA ALA A 144 -2.59 -16.86 6.81
C ALA A 144 -2.88 -16.93 8.31
N LYS A 145 -4.07 -16.50 8.71
CA LYS A 145 -4.50 -16.48 10.11
C LYS A 145 -4.58 -17.86 10.73
N GLU A 146 -5.15 -18.84 10.01
CA GLU A 146 -5.28 -20.23 10.45
C GLU A 146 -3.91 -20.93 10.58
N ASN A 147 -2.87 -20.44 9.90
CA ASN A 147 -1.50 -20.95 9.99
C ASN A 147 -0.58 -20.10 10.90
N GLY A 148 -1.14 -19.21 11.72
CA GLY A 148 -0.37 -18.43 12.72
C GLY A 148 0.45 -17.27 12.13
N VAL A 149 0.21 -16.92 10.87
CA VAL A 149 0.87 -15.78 10.20
C VAL A 149 0.18 -14.47 10.60
N THR A 150 0.95 -13.46 10.99
CA THR A 150 0.41 -12.14 11.32
C THR A 150 -0.16 -11.47 10.05
N THR A 151 -1.41 -11.01 10.13
CA THR A 151 -2.11 -10.43 8.98
C THR A 151 -2.22 -8.92 9.08
N ILE A 152 -1.88 -8.22 8.00
CA ILE A 152 -2.03 -6.78 7.86
C ILE A 152 -2.91 -6.52 6.63
N LEU A 153 -4.03 -5.83 6.79
CA LEU A 153 -4.83 -5.34 5.69
C LEU A 153 -4.75 -3.82 5.62
N ASN A 154 -4.17 -3.31 4.53
CA ASN A 154 -4.34 -1.94 4.12
C ASN A 154 -5.61 -1.85 3.25
N PRO A 155 -6.74 -1.29 3.75
CA PRO A 155 -8.03 -1.39 3.09
C PRO A 155 -8.20 -0.40 1.94
N ALA A 156 -7.23 -0.35 1.08
CA ALA A 156 -7.12 0.58 -0.04
C ALA A 156 -7.16 -0.15 -1.40
N PRO A 157 -7.95 0.34 -2.36
CA PRO A 157 -8.98 1.37 -2.22
C PRO A 157 -10.16 0.90 -1.35
N ALA A 158 -10.80 1.83 -0.63
CA ALA A 158 -11.95 1.51 0.22
C ALA A 158 -13.06 0.82 -0.58
N SER A 159 -13.58 -0.28 -0.06
CA SER A 159 -14.67 -1.04 -0.67
C SER A 159 -15.42 -1.84 0.37
N ASN A 160 -16.70 -2.15 0.11
CA ASN A 160 -17.51 -2.96 1.03
C ASN A 160 -16.87 -4.33 1.28
N LEU A 161 -16.64 -4.66 2.54
CA LEU A 161 -16.15 -5.95 3.01
C LEU A 161 -17.27 -6.68 3.78
N SER A 162 -17.33 -8.00 3.65
CA SER A 162 -18.19 -8.81 4.52
C SER A 162 -17.62 -8.81 5.95
N LYS A 163 -18.50 -9.01 6.95
CA LYS A 163 -18.06 -9.08 8.36
C LYS A 163 -17.00 -10.16 8.59
N GLU A 164 -17.00 -11.20 7.77
CA GLU A 164 -16.04 -12.30 7.85
C GLU A 164 -14.58 -11.83 7.71
N PHE A 165 -14.31 -10.80 6.89
CA PHE A 165 -12.96 -10.26 6.71
C PHE A 165 -12.32 -9.88 8.04
N PHE A 166 -13.08 -9.23 8.92
CA PHE A 166 -12.55 -8.66 10.15
C PHE A 166 -12.04 -9.70 11.15
N ASN A 167 -12.51 -10.95 11.04
CA ASN A 167 -12.04 -12.06 11.88
C ASN A 167 -10.59 -12.48 11.58
N TYR A 168 -10.10 -12.19 10.38
CA TYR A 168 -8.79 -12.65 9.90
C TYR A 168 -7.74 -11.53 9.83
N ILE A 169 -8.04 -10.34 10.37
CA ILE A 169 -7.17 -9.17 10.34
C ILE A 169 -6.58 -8.93 11.72
N ASP A 170 -5.24 -8.96 11.85
CA ASP A 170 -4.56 -8.54 13.08
C ASP A 170 -4.35 -7.04 13.13
N TYR A 171 -3.94 -6.43 12.01
CA TYR A 171 -3.73 -5.01 11.86
C TYR A 171 -4.50 -4.46 10.66
N PHE A 172 -5.31 -3.45 10.90
CA PHE A 172 -6.07 -2.73 9.88
C PHE A 172 -5.52 -1.31 9.77
N THR A 173 -5.06 -0.91 8.58
CA THR A 173 -4.28 0.32 8.40
C THR A 173 -4.93 1.29 7.41
N PRO A 174 -6.15 1.78 7.70
CA PRO A 174 -6.82 2.77 6.85
C PRO A 174 -6.17 4.15 6.96
N ASN A 175 -6.31 4.96 5.91
CA ASN A 175 -6.19 6.41 6.01
C ASN A 175 -7.50 7.05 6.52
N GLU A 176 -7.54 8.40 6.62
CA GLU A 176 -8.73 9.14 7.09
C GLU A 176 -9.98 8.81 6.28
N THR A 177 -9.88 8.81 4.95
CA THR A 177 -11.01 8.54 4.04
C THR A 177 -11.49 7.10 4.14
N GLU A 178 -10.57 6.15 4.20
CA GLU A 178 -10.87 4.73 4.36
C GLU A 178 -11.48 4.45 5.74
N ALA A 179 -10.92 5.04 6.80
CA ALA A 179 -11.48 4.93 8.15
C ALA A 179 -12.88 5.56 8.24
N GLU A 180 -13.12 6.70 7.57
CA GLU A 180 -14.46 7.30 7.44
C GLU A 180 -15.42 6.34 6.74
N PHE A 181 -14.99 5.72 5.63
CA PHE A 181 -15.82 4.76 4.87
C PHE A 181 -16.30 3.60 5.72
N TYR A 182 -15.42 2.99 6.53
CA TYR A 182 -15.78 1.83 7.35
C TYR A 182 -16.46 2.18 8.68
N SER A 183 -16.14 3.31 9.27
CA SER A 183 -16.69 3.73 10.58
C SER A 183 -17.93 4.63 10.46
N GLY A 184 -18.08 5.32 9.32
CA GLY A 184 -19.06 6.40 9.16
C GLY A 184 -18.73 7.65 9.97
N ILE A 185 -17.50 7.78 10.51
CA ILE A 185 -17.03 8.93 11.28
C ILE A 185 -16.08 9.75 10.42
N LYS A 186 -16.43 11.01 10.15
CA LYS A 186 -15.54 11.94 9.48
C LYS A 186 -14.41 12.35 10.40
N ILE A 187 -13.16 12.14 9.96
CA ILE A 187 -11.98 12.36 10.79
C ILE A 187 -11.36 13.73 10.48
N LYS A 188 -11.43 14.63 11.46
CA LYS A 188 -10.83 15.98 11.40
C LYS A 188 -9.69 16.15 12.40
N ASN A 189 -9.71 15.41 13.48
CA ASN A 189 -8.79 15.52 14.62
C ASN A 189 -8.61 14.17 15.32
N GLU A 190 -7.77 14.14 16.36
CA GLU A 190 -7.47 12.94 17.14
C GLU A 190 -8.70 12.32 17.81
N LYS A 191 -9.64 13.16 18.31
CA LYS A 191 -10.89 12.65 18.96
C LYS A 191 -11.75 11.88 17.97
N ASP A 192 -11.85 12.39 16.75
CA ASP A 192 -12.60 11.70 15.69
C ASP A 192 -11.91 10.38 15.30
N ALA A 193 -10.57 10.37 15.23
CA ALA A 193 -9.79 9.15 14.96
C ALA A 193 -10.00 8.10 16.05
N LYS A 194 -10.05 8.51 17.32
CA LYS A 194 -10.42 7.63 18.43
C LYS A 194 -11.82 7.06 18.26
N LEU A 195 -12.84 7.89 18.01
CA LEU A 195 -14.22 7.43 17.80
C LEU A 195 -14.35 6.48 16.61
N ALA A 196 -13.63 6.77 15.51
CA ALA A 196 -13.58 5.89 14.35
C ALA A 196 -12.94 4.54 14.72
N SER A 197 -11.81 4.55 15.44
CA SER A 197 -11.15 3.33 15.86
C SER A 197 -12.00 2.48 16.80
N ASP A 198 -12.72 3.09 17.75
CA ASP A 198 -13.62 2.38 18.66
C ASP A 198 -14.74 1.66 17.88
N LYS A 199 -15.29 2.30 16.85
CA LYS A 199 -16.28 1.66 15.96
C LYS A 199 -15.68 0.51 15.15
N LEU A 200 -14.46 0.67 14.64
CA LEU A 200 -13.77 -0.35 13.85
C LEU A 200 -13.41 -1.56 14.73
N LEU A 201 -12.98 -1.34 15.97
CA LEU A 201 -12.74 -2.42 16.95
C LEU A 201 -14.02 -3.23 17.21
N ASN A 202 -15.19 -2.57 17.29
CA ASN A 202 -16.49 -3.22 17.45
C ASN A 202 -16.91 -4.08 16.24
N LEU A 203 -16.27 -3.94 15.08
CA LEU A 203 -16.45 -4.83 13.93
C LEU A 203 -15.68 -6.16 14.08
N GLY A 204 -14.85 -6.30 15.12
CA GLY A 204 -14.02 -7.48 15.37
C GLY A 204 -12.54 -7.34 14.98
N ILE A 205 -12.13 -6.18 14.47
CA ILE A 205 -10.72 -5.90 14.17
C ILE A 205 -9.96 -5.77 15.48
N LYS A 206 -8.75 -6.36 15.55
CA LYS A 206 -7.99 -6.40 16.81
C LYS A 206 -7.15 -5.15 17.06
N LYS A 207 -6.53 -4.62 16.01
CA LYS A 207 -5.62 -3.47 16.10
C LYS A 207 -5.81 -2.57 14.89
N ILE A 208 -5.92 -1.29 15.13
CA ILE A 208 -6.22 -0.28 14.13
C ILE A 208 -5.12 0.78 14.14
N ILE A 209 -4.67 1.15 12.96
CA ILE A 209 -3.75 2.26 12.75
C ILE A 209 -4.36 3.16 11.70
N ILE A 210 -4.81 4.34 12.08
CA ILE A 210 -5.34 5.34 11.16
C ILE A 210 -4.22 6.31 10.81
N THR A 211 -3.82 6.34 9.55
CA THR A 211 -2.87 7.36 9.06
C THR A 211 -3.61 8.66 8.79
N LEU A 212 -3.04 9.79 9.24
CA LEU A 212 -3.67 11.12 9.28
C LEU A 212 -2.86 12.15 8.45
N GLY A 213 -2.17 11.67 7.41
CA GLY A 213 -1.33 12.51 6.56
C GLY A 213 -0.31 13.32 7.36
N GLU A 214 -0.26 14.62 7.14
CA GLU A 214 0.66 15.55 7.83
C GLU A 214 0.44 15.66 9.34
N LYS A 215 -0.71 15.18 9.86
CA LYS A 215 -1.00 15.15 11.29
C LYS A 215 -0.36 13.96 12.00
N GLY A 216 0.03 12.91 11.26
CA GLY A 216 0.66 11.72 11.80
C GLY A 216 -0.21 10.47 11.75
N LEU A 217 -0.40 9.81 12.89
CA LEU A 217 -1.20 8.58 12.97
C LEU A 217 -1.87 8.41 14.35
N PHE A 218 -2.90 7.59 14.38
CA PHE A 218 -3.56 7.13 15.59
C PHE A 218 -3.61 5.60 15.61
N TYR A 219 -3.17 4.98 16.70
CA TYR A 219 -3.23 3.54 16.94
C TYR A 219 -4.18 3.23 18.10
N SER A 220 -4.90 2.13 18.01
CA SER A 220 -5.66 1.55 19.12
C SER A 220 -5.79 0.02 18.98
N ASP A 221 -5.67 -0.69 20.10
CA ASP A 221 -6.01 -2.11 20.25
C ASP A 221 -7.16 -2.35 21.24
N GLY A 222 -7.84 -1.27 21.61
CA GLY A 222 -8.90 -1.28 22.62
C GLY A 222 -8.40 -1.15 24.08
N LYS A 223 -7.11 -1.32 24.33
CA LYS A 223 -6.47 -1.15 25.65
C LYS A 223 -5.48 -0.01 25.65
N GLU A 224 -4.59 0.00 24.68
CA GLU A 224 -3.59 1.03 24.46
C GLU A 224 -4.02 1.94 23.31
N GLN A 225 -3.76 3.24 23.44
CA GLN A 225 -3.97 4.25 22.41
C GLN A 225 -2.69 5.08 22.27
N ILE A 226 -2.23 5.26 21.04
CA ILE A 226 -1.02 6.04 20.73
C ILE A 226 -1.34 7.02 19.62
N PHE A 227 -1.08 8.30 19.86
CA PHE A 227 -1.05 9.32 18.83
C PHE A 227 0.40 9.74 18.58
N LEU A 228 0.84 9.65 17.33
CA LEU A 228 2.16 10.11 16.90
C LEU A 228 1.99 11.20 15.84
N LYS A 229 2.65 12.34 16.07
CA LYS A 229 2.73 13.42 15.06
C LYS A 229 3.60 12.97 13.89
N ALA A 230 3.27 13.44 12.69
CA ALA A 230 4.14 13.24 11.53
C ALA A 230 5.51 13.89 11.76
N ILE A 231 6.55 13.30 11.16
CA ILE A 231 7.85 13.95 11.13
C ILE A 231 7.80 15.18 10.23
N SER A 232 8.54 16.21 10.60
CA SER A 232 8.61 17.44 9.80
C SER A 232 9.58 17.25 8.63
N VAL A 233 9.06 17.27 7.41
CA VAL A 233 9.83 17.16 6.17
C VAL A 233 9.31 18.15 5.13
N LYS A 234 10.15 18.50 4.16
CA LYS A 234 9.70 19.24 2.97
C LYS A 234 9.20 18.23 1.94
N ALA A 235 7.90 18.01 1.89
CA ALA A 235 7.29 17.10 0.93
C ALA A 235 7.44 17.64 -0.51
N ILE A 236 7.76 16.72 -1.42
CA ILE A 236 7.85 16.93 -2.87
C ILE A 236 6.70 16.18 -3.56
N ASP A 237 6.48 14.92 -3.17
CA ASP A 237 5.44 14.05 -3.72
C ASP A 237 4.91 13.14 -2.60
N THR A 238 3.62 13.23 -2.30
CA THR A 238 2.99 12.43 -1.24
C THR A 238 2.45 11.08 -1.75
N THR A 239 2.60 10.78 -3.04
CA THR A 239 2.16 9.52 -3.63
C THR A 239 2.90 8.35 -3.00
N GLY A 240 2.17 7.34 -2.56
CA GLY A 240 2.75 6.15 -1.93
C GLY A 240 3.17 6.32 -0.45
N ALA A 241 2.94 7.46 0.20
CA ALA A 241 3.28 7.64 1.62
C ALA A 241 2.59 6.61 2.53
N GLY A 242 1.33 6.27 2.25
CA GLY A 242 0.61 5.19 2.93
C GLY A 242 1.23 3.81 2.69
N ASP A 243 1.76 3.57 1.47
CA ASP A 243 2.46 2.32 1.15
C ASP A 243 3.81 2.25 1.88
N ALA A 244 4.54 3.37 1.92
CA ALA A 244 5.77 3.52 2.70
C ALA A 244 5.54 3.24 4.18
N PHE A 245 4.44 3.77 4.74
CA PHE A 245 4.00 3.49 6.11
C PHE A 245 3.79 1.99 6.33
N ASN A 246 2.98 1.34 5.50
CA ASN A 246 2.68 -0.08 5.63
C ASN A 246 3.94 -0.95 5.48
N GLY A 247 4.83 -0.59 4.56
CA GLY A 247 6.13 -1.26 4.39
C GLY A 247 7.02 -1.14 5.62
N GLY A 248 7.17 0.08 6.15
CA GLY A 248 7.94 0.35 7.37
C GLY A 248 7.35 -0.34 8.59
N PHE A 249 6.03 -0.38 8.71
CA PHE A 249 5.32 -1.06 9.78
C PHE A 249 5.54 -2.58 9.73
N ALA A 250 5.32 -3.20 8.57
CA ALA A 250 5.54 -4.63 8.38
C ALA A 250 7.00 -5.03 8.63
N PHE A 251 7.97 -4.25 8.14
CA PHE A 251 9.38 -4.47 8.42
C PHE A 251 9.69 -4.42 9.92
N SER A 252 9.18 -3.44 10.64
CA SER A 252 9.43 -3.26 12.08
C SER A 252 8.80 -4.38 12.92
N LEU A 253 7.60 -4.84 12.55
CA LEU A 253 6.96 -6.02 13.14
C LEU A 253 7.78 -7.29 12.89
N PHE A 254 8.32 -7.45 11.67
CA PHE A 254 9.19 -8.58 11.36
C PHE A 254 10.45 -8.59 12.24
N GLN A 255 10.98 -7.42 12.63
CA GLN A 255 12.08 -7.25 13.58
C GLN A 255 11.66 -7.43 15.06
N GLU A 256 10.41 -7.81 15.32
CA GLU A 256 9.87 -8.07 16.67
C GLU A 256 9.97 -6.86 17.62
N LYS A 257 9.93 -5.64 17.04
CA LYS A 257 9.96 -4.40 17.82
C LYS A 257 8.64 -4.17 18.58
N LYS A 258 8.69 -3.40 19.65
CA LYS A 258 7.49 -2.96 20.38
C LYS A 258 6.61 -2.11 19.48
N ILE A 259 5.29 -2.16 19.73
CA ILE A 259 4.31 -1.47 18.86
C ILE A 259 4.64 0.01 18.64
N LYS A 260 5.01 0.73 19.71
CA LYS A 260 5.37 2.14 19.62
C LYS A 260 6.55 2.37 18.66
N GLU A 261 7.61 1.56 18.77
CA GLU A 261 8.78 1.64 17.88
C GLU A 261 8.39 1.30 16.43
N CYS A 262 7.50 0.32 16.22
CA CYS A 262 7.00 0.00 14.88
C CYS A 262 6.29 1.21 14.25
N LEU A 263 5.45 1.90 15.03
CA LEU A 263 4.73 3.09 14.58
C LEU A 263 5.66 4.26 14.29
N GLU A 264 6.68 4.49 15.13
CA GLU A 264 7.68 5.55 14.96
C GLU A 264 8.51 5.34 13.68
N ILE A 265 8.97 4.11 13.43
CA ILE A 265 9.71 3.75 12.22
C ILE A 265 8.81 3.90 10.99
N ALA A 266 7.59 3.37 11.02
CA ALA A 266 6.65 3.48 9.92
C ALA A 266 6.32 4.94 9.56
N ASN A 267 6.14 5.79 10.58
CA ASN A 267 5.92 7.22 10.43
C ASN A 267 7.13 7.92 9.79
N LYS A 268 8.36 7.55 10.21
CA LYS A 268 9.60 8.07 9.63
C LYS A 268 9.75 7.65 8.16
N VAL A 269 9.51 6.37 7.85
CA VAL A 269 9.56 5.84 6.47
C VAL A 269 8.55 6.56 5.58
N ALA A 270 7.30 6.74 6.04
CA ALA A 270 6.26 7.47 5.32
C ALA A 270 6.66 8.93 5.06
N GLY A 271 7.13 9.65 6.07
CA GLY A 271 7.54 11.04 5.91
C GLY A 271 8.72 11.18 4.95
N LEU A 272 9.74 10.33 5.04
CA LEU A 272 10.90 10.37 4.15
C LEU A 272 10.54 10.02 2.70
N SER A 273 9.58 9.11 2.45
CA SER A 273 9.15 8.79 1.10
C SER A 273 8.61 10.01 0.35
N THR A 274 7.98 10.95 1.07
CA THR A 274 7.41 12.15 0.45
C THR A 274 8.47 13.17 -0.01
N THR A 275 9.73 12.99 0.33
CA THR A 275 10.82 13.90 -0.04
C THR A 275 11.41 13.62 -1.42
N LYS A 276 10.91 12.61 -2.13
CA LYS A 276 11.35 12.18 -3.47
C LYS A 276 10.15 12.00 -4.38
N LEU A 277 10.38 12.09 -5.70
CA LEU A 277 9.35 11.86 -6.70
C LEU A 277 9.09 10.35 -6.89
N GLY A 278 7.81 10.00 -7.13
CA GLY A 278 7.35 8.67 -7.51
C GLY A 278 7.09 7.76 -6.30
N ALA A 279 5.99 7.01 -6.35
CA ALA A 279 5.54 6.15 -5.25
C ALA A 279 6.58 5.08 -4.89
N GLY A 280 6.88 4.16 -5.81
CA GLY A 280 7.87 3.11 -5.56
C GLY A 280 9.31 3.61 -5.58
N ASP A 281 9.65 4.54 -6.48
CA ASP A 281 11.01 5.07 -6.60
C ASP A 281 11.39 5.96 -5.39
N GLY A 282 10.41 6.63 -4.77
CA GLY A 282 10.58 7.47 -3.58
C GLY A 282 10.83 6.72 -2.26
N MET A 283 10.64 5.41 -2.22
CA MET A 283 10.80 4.62 -0.99
C MET A 283 12.22 4.74 -0.41
N PRO A 284 12.36 5.06 0.89
CA PRO A 284 13.67 5.22 1.54
C PRO A 284 14.38 3.88 1.75
N TYR A 285 15.69 3.93 1.88
CA TYR A 285 16.54 2.80 2.26
C TYR A 285 16.78 2.78 3.78
N LEU A 286 17.21 1.64 4.32
CA LEU A 286 17.52 1.48 5.74
C LEU A 286 18.47 2.59 6.26
N LYS A 287 19.51 2.93 5.49
CA LYS A 287 20.47 4.00 5.82
C LYS A 287 19.84 5.38 5.98
N ASP A 288 18.68 5.62 5.38
CA ASP A 288 17.98 6.91 5.43
C ASP A 288 17.17 7.05 6.74
N ILE A 289 16.92 5.93 7.45
CA ILE A 289 16.11 5.89 8.67
C ILE A 289 16.89 5.59 9.96
N VAL A 290 18.15 5.20 9.83
CA VAL A 290 19.05 4.97 10.98
C VAL A 290 19.58 6.28 11.55
#